data_0a8c0dcb7cee1267b7c78f9c685c1549
#
_entry.id   0a8c0dcb7cee1267b7c78f9c685c1549
#
_cell.length_a   1.000
_cell.length_b   1.000
_cell.length_c   1.000
_cell.angle_alpha   90.00
_cell.angle_beta   90.00
_cell.angle_gamma   90.00
#
_symmetry.space_group_name_H-M   'P 1'
#
loop_
_entity.id
_entity.type
_entity.pdbx_description
1 polymer ?
#
loop_
_entity_poly.entity_id
_entity_poly.type
_entity_poly.pdbx_seq_one_letter_code
_entity_poly.pdbx_strand_id
1 'polypeptide(L)'
;MLLAQSTPTAATLVQQTSTIPIIFFSVGDPVGDGFVASLSRPGRNATGFINMEGSMSGKWLDLLREVAPHVRSVAILFNPATAPGGGSYYLKPFNAAARSVGLQATAAPVHTVSEIAPVIAAQARPNNGLIVMSDAFPLAHRMEIVTLAAHHRLPAIYPYREFVDAGGLLSYGNVLRDSYRRAAAYANRILRGEKPSELPVEVPVKFELVINLKTAKALGLTVPSTLIDRADELIE
;
A
#
# COMPACT_ATOMS: atom_id res chain seq x y z
N MET A 1 14.94 9.00 21.05
CA MET A 1 13.78 8.81 20.18
C MET A 1 14.24 8.15 18.88
N LEU A 2 13.47 7.20 18.38
CA LEU A 2 13.72 6.47 17.13
C LEU A 2 12.58 6.75 16.15
N LEU A 3 12.88 6.73 14.86
CA LEU A 3 11.91 6.88 13.77
C LEU A 3 11.90 5.60 12.94
N ALA A 4 10.74 4.97 12.77
CA ALA A 4 10.56 3.72 12.07
C ALA A 4 9.66 3.91 10.84
N GLN A 5 10.20 3.67 9.65
CA GLN A 5 9.43 3.59 8.43
C GLN A 5 9.19 2.13 8.07
N SER A 6 7.96 1.74 7.86
CA SER A 6 7.49 0.39 7.52
C SER A 6 7.25 -0.55 8.73
N THR A 7 6.39 -1.53 8.52
CA THR A 7 6.07 -2.56 9.51
C THR A 7 7.30 -3.35 9.99
N PRO A 8 8.19 -3.87 9.12
CA PRO A 8 9.37 -4.60 9.57
C PRO A 8 10.32 -3.78 10.44
N THR A 9 10.55 -2.50 10.09
CA THR A 9 11.42 -1.62 10.88
C THR A 9 10.81 -1.33 12.26
N ALA A 10 9.50 -1.05 12.31
CA ALA A 10 8.80 -0.81 13.56
C ALA A 10 8.83 -2.06 14.45
N ALA A 11 8.58 -3.26 13.87
CA ALA A 11 8.65 -4.54 14.59
C ALA A 11 10.01 -4.76 15.25
N THR A 12 11.10 -4.54 14.49
CA THR A 12 12.47 -4.68 15.02
C THR A 12 12.70 -3.72 16.19
N LEU A 13 12.36 -2.44 16.04
CA LEU A 13 12.62 -1.43 17.09
C LEU A 13 11.80 -1.67 18.35
N VAL A 14 10.52 -2.05 18.22
CA VAL A 14 9.64 -2.34 19.37
C VAL A 14 10.15 -3.55 20.17
N GLN A 15 10.79 -4.52 19.52
CA GLN A 15 11.42 -5.67 20.20
C GLN A 15 12.71 -5.27 20.95
N GLN A 16 13.45 -4.29 20.46
CA GLN A 16 14.76 -3.90 21.04
C GLN A 16 14.65 -2.95 22.23
N THR A 17 13.56 -2.19 22.35
CA THR A 17 13.39 -1.25 23.45
C THR A 17 11.94 -1.06 23.86
N SER A 18 11.71 -0.98 25.18
CA SER A 18 10.43 -0.62 25.80
C SER A 18 10.43 0.79 26.41
N THR A 19 11.56 1.52 26.37
CA THR A 19 11.71 2.82 27.04
C THR A 19 12.05 3.96 26.09
N ILE A 20 12.83 3.69 25.02
CA ILE A 20 13.16 4.73 24.04
C ILE A 20 11.90 5.02 23.21
N PRO A 21 11.43 6.27 23.13
CA PRO A 21 10.29 6.63 22.29
C PRO A 21 10.50 6.24 20.81
N ILE A 22 9.48 5.62 20.23
CA ILE A 22 9.44 5.21 18.81
C ILE A 22 8.28 5.93 18.14
N ILE A 23 8.56 6.63 17.05
CA ILE A 23 7.54 7.14 16.12
C ILE A 23 7.60 6.26 14.87
N PHE A 24 6.52 5.55 14.57
CA PHE A 24 6.41 4.79 13.35
C PHE A 24 5.52 5.50 12.32
N PHE A 25 5.77 5.25 11.03
CA PHE A 25 4.91 5.65 9.92
C PHE A 25 5.01 4.63 8.78
N SER A 26 4.05 4.66 7.88
CA SER A 26 3.91 3.64 6.83
C SER A 26 3.79 2.21 7.41
N VAL A 27 3.15 2.08 8.57
CA VAL A 27 2.80 0.81 9.21
C VAL A 27 1.33 0.50 8.91
N GLY A 28 1.01 -0.73 8.55
CA GLY A 28 -0.37 -1.11 8.19
C GLY A 28 -1.25 -1.33 9.41
N ASP A 29 -0.93 -2.32 10.22
CA ASP A 29 -1.74 -2.76 11.38
C ASP A 29 -0.94 -2.74 12.70
N PRO A 30 -0.69 -1.57 13.30
CA PRO A 30 0.13 -1.50 14.51
C PRO A 30 -0.53 -2.13 15.74
N VAL A 31 -1.87 -2.31 15.73
CA VAL A 31 -2.59 -3.01 16.80
C VAL A 31 -2.48 -4.51 16.61
N GLY A 32 -2.77 -5.03 15.42
CA GLY A 32 -2.65 -6.45 15.09
C GLY A 32 -1.21 -6.97 15.20
N ASP A 33 -0.22 -6.14 14.86
CA ASP A 33 1.21 -6.44 15.00
C ASP A 33 1.72 -6.26 16.45
N GLY A 34 0.87 -5.78 17.38
CA GLY A 34 1.19 -5.65 18.81
C GLY A 34 2.11 -4.49 19.18
N PHE A 35 2.28 -3.49 18.31
CA PHE A 35 3.12 -2.31 18.57
C PHE A 35 2.45 -1.35 19.56
N VAL A 36 1.13 -1.27 19.51
CA VAL A 36 0.31 -0.42 20.38
C VAL A 36 -0.91 -1.20 20.89
N ALA A 37 -1.45 -0.79 22.04
CA ALA A 37 -2.64 -1.42 22.60
C ALA A 37 -3.92 -1.07 21.82
N SER A 38 -4.03 0.20 21.38
CA SER A 38 -5.09 0.70 20.51
C SER A 38 -4.62 1.94 19.76
N LEU A 39 -5.34 2.35 18.72
CA LEU A 39 -4.99 3.59 17.99
C LEU A 39 -5.19 4.83 18.86
N SER A 40 -6.25 4.90 19.65
CA SER A 40 -6.54 6.05 20.52
C SER A 40 -5.65 6.16 21.76
N ARG A 41 -5.17 5.01 22.28
CA ARG A 41 -4.28 4.92 23.44
C ARG A 41 -3.20 3.89 23.19
N PRO A 42 -2.05 4.28 22.65
CA PRO A 42 -0.95 3.37 22.34
C PRO A 42 -0.45 2.56 23.54
N GLY A 43 -0.40 3.20 24.72
CA GLY A 43 -0.14 2.53 26.01
C GLY A 43 1.31 2.06 26.23
N ARG A 44 2.20 2.27 25.27
CA ARG A 44 3.62 1.88 25.29
C ARG A 44 4.52 3.03 24.83
N ASN A 45 5.79 2.74 24.58
CA ASN A 45 6.78 3.69 24.10
C ASN A 45 6.70 3.96 22.58
N ALA A 46 5.74 3.38 21.88
CA ALA A 46 5.55 3.55 20.42
C ALA A 46 4.22 4.27 20.14
N THR A 47 4.25 5.15 19.14
CA THR A 47 3.10 5.83 18.53
C THR A 47 3.42 6.15 17.08
N GLY A 48 2.48 6.72 16.33
CA GLY A 48 2.78 7.16 14.97
C GLY A 48 1.59 7.23 14.04
N PHE A 49 1.80 6.80 12.79
CA PHE A 49 0.86 7.00 11.70
C PHE A 49 0.70 5.70 10.92
N ILE A 50 -0.55 5.23 10.82
CA ILE A 50 -0.81 4.10 9.93
C ILE A 50 -0.66 4.55 8.48
N ASN A 51 -0.40 3.58 7.63
CA ASN A 51 -0.27 3.80 6.20
C ASN A 51 -1.64 3.94 5.54
N MET A 52 -2.35 2.84 5.46
CA MET A 52 -3.70 2.76 4.89
C MET A 52 -4.48 1.67 5.61
N GLU A 53 -5.78 1.86 5.73
CA GLU A 53 -6.67 0.83 6.28
C GLU A 53 -6.79 -0.37 5.32
N GLY A 54 -7.04 -1.55 5.87
CA GLY A 54 -7.19 -2.78 5.07
C GLY A 54 -8.31 -2.70 4.03
N SER A 55 -9.36 -1.93 4.31
CA SER A 55 -10.48 -1.62 3.40
C SER A 55 -10.06 -0.97 2.08
N MET A 56 -8.87 -0.34 2.04
CA MET A 56 -8.30 0.27 0.83
C MET A 56 -8.15 -0.74 -0.32
N SER A 57 -7.97 -2.01 -0.01
CA SER A 57 -7.88 -3.07 -1.04
C SER A 57 -9.16 -3.19 -1.89
N GLY A 58 -10.33 -2.90 -1.32
CA GLY A 58 -11.58 -2.77 -2.07
C GLY A 58 -11.57 -1.58 -3.03
N LYS A 59 -11.05 -0.44 -2.56
CA LYS A 59 -10.93 0.77 -3.40
C LYS A 59 -9.99 0.56 -4.58
N TRP A 60 -8.86 -0.13 -4.39
CA TRP A 60 -7.97 -0.49 -5.49
C TRP A 60 -8.68 -1.39 -6.50
N LEU A 61 -9.49 -2.34 -6.03
CA LEU A 61 -10.26 -3.22 -6.91
C LEU A 61 -11.26 -2.43 -7.76
N ASP A 62 -11.99 -1.48 -7.17
CA ASP A 62 -12.96 -0.63 -7.88
C ASP A 62 -12.27 0.22 -8.95
N LEU A 63 -11.15 0.87 -8.61
CA LEU A 63 -10.39 1.69 -9.55
C LEU A 63 -9.81 0.86 -10.71
N LEU A 64 -9.30 -0.35 -10.41
CA LEU A 64 -8.80 -1.26 -11.45
C LEU A 64 -9.92 -1.66 -12.42
N ARG A 65 -11.11 -1.95 -11.91
CA ARG A 65 -12.28 -2.28 -12.75
C ARG A 65 -12.77 -1.10 -13.58
N GLU A 66 -12.68 0.10 -13.04
CA GLU A 66 -13.08 1.33 -13.73
C GLU A 66 -12.17 1.60 -14.94
N VAL A 67 -10.85 1.44 -14.79
CA VAL A 67 -9.87 1.65 -15.86
C VAL A 67 -9.76 0.47 -16.81
N ALA A 68 -10.03 -0.75 -16.35
CA ALA A 68 -9.92 -1.99 -17.12
C ALA A 68 -11.17 -2.88 -16.94
N PRO A 69 -12.34 -2.50 -17.52
CA PRO A 69 -13.63 -3.15 -17.27
C PRO A 69 -13.73 -4.58 -17.82
N HIS A 70 -12.80 -4.99 -18.65
CA HIS A 70 -12.69 -6.37 -19.14
C HIS A 70 -12.10 -7.35 -18.11
N VAL A 71 -11.49 -6.87 -17.04
CA VAL A 71 -10.90 -7.70 -15.98
C VAL A 71 -11.96 -8.55 -15.30
N ARG A 72 -11.68 -9.85 -15.12
CA ARG A 72 -12.54 -10.82 -14.45
C ARG A 72 -11.86 -11.55 -13.31
N SER A 73 -10.53 -11.51 -13.27
CA SER A 73 -9.70 -12.09 -12.22
C SER A 73 -8.64 -11.09 -11.79
N VAL A 74 -8.41 -10.98 -10.50
CA VAL A 74 -7.43 -10.03 -9.94
C VAL A 74 -6.54 -10.74 -8.93
N ALA A 75 -5.24 -10.62 -9.13
CA ALA A 75 -4.24 -11.06 -8.17
C ALA A 75 -3.79 -9.87 -7.31
N ILE A 76 -3.51 -10.14 -6.03
CA ILE A 76 -2.86 -9.17 -5.15
C ILE A 76 -1.46 -9.66 -4.80
N LEU A 77 -0.43 -8.89 -5.21
CA LEU A 77 0.98 -9.21 -5.01
C LEU A 77 1.49 -8.61 -3.70
N PHE A 78 2.16 -9.41 -2.89
CA PHE A 78 2.73 -9.00 -1.60
C PHE A 78 3.85 -9.96 -1.16
N ASN A 79 4.65 -9.54 -0.15
CA ASN A 79 5.59 -10.43 0.52
C ASN A 79 5.09 -10.73 1.94
N PRO A 80 4.83 -12.00 2.30
CA PRO A 80 4.30 -12.35 3.62
C PRO A 80 5.21 -11.94 4.79
N ALA A 81 6.51 -11.81 4.58
CA ALA A 81 7.45 -11.40 5.63
C ALA A 81 7.42 -9.90 5.94
N THR A 82 6.92 -9.06 5.01
CA THR A 82 6.94 -7.60 5.15
C THR A 82 5.54 -6.97 5.13
N ALA A 83 4.54 -7.70 4.64
CA ALA A 83 3.16 -7.27 4.62
C ALA A 83 2.50 -7.33 6.01
N PRO A 84 1.62 -6.35 6.37
CA PRO A 84 0.92 -6.35 7.65
C PRO A 84 0.13 -7.63 7.89
N GLY A 85 0.31 -8.25 9.06
CA GLY A 85 -0.32 -9.52 9.42
C GLY A 85 -0.07 -10.64 8.42
N GLY A 86 1.12 -10.71 7.81
CA GLY A 86 1.45 -11.68 6.77
C GLY A 86 0.60 -11.53 5.49
N GLY A 87 0.07 -10.34 5.24
CA GLY A 87 -0.84 -10.01 4.15
C GLY A 87 -2.32 -10.08 4.52
N SER A 88 -2.69 -10.72 5.64
CA SER A 88 -4.10 -10.92 6.03
C SER A 88 -4.88 -9.62 6.21
N TYR A 89 -4.20 -8.54 6.61
CA TYR A 89 -4.77 -7.22 6.82
C TYR A 89 -5.48 -6.68 5.58
N TYR A 90 -4.88 -6.85 4.38
CA TYR A 90 -5.47 -6.45 3.11
C TYR A 90 -6.21 -7.59 2.39
N LEU A 91 -5.76 -8.85 2.54
CA LEU A 91 -6.36 -9.99 1.85
C LEU A 91 -7.81 -10.25 2.26
N LYS A 92 -8.14 -10.10 3.55
CA LYS A 92 -9.51 -10.32 4.03
C LYS A 92 -10.53 -9.38 3.36
N PRO A 93 -10.35 -8.04 3.42
CA PRO A 93 -11.27 -7.11 2.74
C PRO A 93 -11.19 -7.20 1.22
N PHE A 94 -10.02 -7.48 0.62
CA PHE A 94 -9.87 -7.73 -0.82
C PHE A 94 -10.75 -8.89 -1.29
N ASN A 95 -10.66 -10.04 -0.63
CA ASN A 95 -11.47 -11.21 -0.96
C ASN A 95 -12.97 -10.95 -0.78
N ALA A 96 -13.37 -10.18 0.23
CA ALA A 96 -14.76 -9.81 0.44
C ALA A 96 -15.25 -8.89 -0.69
N ALA A 97 -14.49 -7.86 -1.04
CA ALA A 97 -14.81 -6.94 -2.12
C ALA A 97 -14.87 -7.65 -3.49
N ALA A 98 -13.92 -8.53 -3.79
CA ALA A 98 -13.93 -9.28 -5.05
C ALA A 98 -15.18 -10.17 -5.18
N ARG A 99 -15.55 -10.86 -4.11
CA ARG A 99 -16.78 -11.68 -4.09
C ARG A 99 -18.04 -10.85 -4.32
N SER A 100 -18.14 -9.67 -3.69
CA SER A 100 -19.35 -8.81 -3.82
C SER A 100 -19.59 -8.32 -5.24
N VAL A 101 -18.56 -8.28 -6.08
CA VAL A 101 -18.63 -7.83 -7.48
C VAL A 101 -18.40 -8.96 -8.50
N GLY A 102 -18.37 -10.21 -8.06
CA GLY A 102 -18.26 -11.38 -8.94
C GLY A 102 -16.89 -11.57 -9.60
N LEU A 103 -15.82 -11.03 -9.01
CA LEU A 103 -14.45 -11.22 -9.48
C LEU A 103 -13.77 -12.42 -8.81
N GLN A 104 -12.90 -13.08 -9.55
CA GLN A 104 -11.99 -14.06 -8.99
C GLN A 104 -10.81 -13.34 -8.32
N ALA A 105 -10.60 -13.61 -7.03
CA ALA A 105 -9.51 -13.06 -6.24
C ALA A 105 -8.43 -14.11 -6.03
N THR A 106 -7.16 -13.75 -6.25
CA THR A 106 -6.01 -14.64 -6.05
C THR A 106 -4.94 -13.94 -5.23
N ALA A 107 -4.43 -14.58 -4.20
CA ALA A 107 -3.22 -14.13 -3.52
C ALA A 107 -2.00 -14.51 -4.37
N ALA A 108 -1.09 -13.57 -4.56
CA ALA A 108 0.16 -13.73 -5.31
C ALA A 108 1.37 -13.42 -4.40
N PRO A 109 1.68 -14.30 -3.42
CA PRO A 109 2.80 -14.09 -2.53
C PRO A 109 4.13 -14.20 -3.27
N VAL A 110 5.10 -13.34 -2.90
CA VAL A 110 6.49 -13.36 -3.34
C VAL A 110 7.38 -13.31 -2.10
N HIS A 111 8.30 -14.24 -1.96
CA HIS A 111 9.21 -14.32 -0.80
C HIS A 111 10.58 -13.75 -1.11
N THR A 112 11.02 -13.84 -2.37
CA THR A 112 12.33 -13.40 -2.84
C THR A 112 12.21 -12.59 -4.14
N VAL A 113 13.24 -11.83 -4.45
CA VAL A 113 13.29 -11.05 -5.71
C VAL A 113 13.13 -11.95 -6.94
N SER A 114 13.78 -13.12 -6.94
CA SER A 114 13.71 -14.07 -8.06
C SER A 114 12.32 -14.62 -8.33
N GLU A 115 11.40 -14.55 -7.37
CA GLU A 115 10.01 -14.99 -7.54
C GLU A 115 9.10 -13.91 -8.18
N ILE A 116 9.53 -12.65 -8.23
CA ILE A 116 8.70 -11.56 -8.80
C ILE A 116 8.31 -11.87 -10.25
N ALA A 117 9.30 -12.18 -11.09
CA ALA A 117 9.06 -12.42 -12.51
C ALA A 117 8.14 -13.61 -12.77
N PRO A 118 8.36 -14.82 -12.24
CA PRO A 118 7.46 -15.96 -12.48
C PRO A 118 6.07 -15.75 -11.86
N VAL A 119 5.94 -15.08 -10.72
CA VAL A 119 4.65 -14.80 -10.10
C VAL A 119 3.84 -13.82 -10.97
N ILE A 120 4.43 -12.73 -11.47
CA ILE A 120 3.75 -11.79 -12.37
C ILE A 120 3.40 -12.48 -13.69
N ALA A 121 4.33 -13.24 -14.28
CA ALA A 121 4.08 -13.98 -15.53
C ALA A 121 2.91 -14.97 -15.39
N ALA A 122 2.75 -15.62 -14.25
CA ALA A 122 1.63 -16.51 -13.99
C ALA A 122 0.27 -15.77 -13.99
N GLN A 123 0.26 -14.46 -13.74
CA GLN A 123 -0.94 -13.61 -13.79
C GLN A 123 -1.21 -13.06 -15.20
N ALA A 124 -0.27 -13.17 -16.14
CA ALA A 124 -0.39 -12.64 -17.50
C ALA A 124 -1.35 -13.49 -18.36
N ARG A 125 -2.62 -13.54 -17.96
CA ARG A 125 -3.70 -14.24 -18.66
C ARG A 125 -4.74 -13.24 -19.16
N PRO A 126 -5.48 -13.54 -20.22
CA PRO A 126 -6.59 -12.68 -20.66
C PRO A 126 -7.55 -12.36 -19.51
N ASN A 127 -7.98 -11.11 -19.44
CA ASN A 127 -8.91 -10.59 -18.44
C ASN A 127 -8.42 -10.65 -16.98
N ASN A 128 -7.12 -10.77 -16.78
CA ASN A 128 -6.52 -10.63 -15.45
C ASN A 128 -6.05 -9.21 -15.20
N GLY A 129 -6.02 -8.83 -13.91
CA GLY A 129 -5.45 -7.60 -13.41
C GLY A 129 -4.59 -7.86 -12.17
N LEU A 130 -3.76 -6.89 -11.82
CA LEU A 130 -2.86 -6.95 -10.69
C LEU A 130 -3.14 -5.79 -9.72
N ILE A 131 -3.18 -6.10 -8.43
CA ILE A 131 -3.06 -5.13 -7.35
C ILE A 131 -1.72 -5.37 -6.68
N VAL A 132 -0.95 -4.33 -6.44
CA VAL A 132 0.25 -4.40 -5.61
C VAL A 132 -0.13 -3.93 -4.21
N MET A 133 0.09 -4.77 -3.21
CA MET A 133 -0.23 -4.47 -1.82
C MET A 133 0.67 -3.35 -1.28
N SER A 134 0.15 -2.56 -0.36
CA SER A 134 0.95 -1.60 0.41
C SER A 134 1.88 -2.35 1.37
N ASP A 135 3.11 -2.56 0.93
CA ASP A 135 4.12 -3.41 1.53
C ASP A 135 5.52 -2.90 1.17
N ALA A 136 6.47 -3.02 2.11
CA ALA A 136 7.82 -2.51 1.94
C ALA A 136 8.61 -3.23 0.83
N PHE A 137 8.41 -4.55 0.67
CA PHE A 137 9.13 -5.34 -0.33
C PHE A 137 8.73 -4.94 -1.76
N PRO A 138 7.45 -4.90 -2.18
CA PRO A 138 7.06 -4.42 -3.49
C PRO A 138 7.51 -2.98 -3.76
N LEU A 139 7.48 -2.11 -2.75
CA LEU A 139 7.94 -0.73 -2.92
C LEU A 139 9.43 -0.66 -3.23
N ALA A 140 10.26 -1.47 -2.57
CA ALA A 140 11.69 -1.56 -2.85
C ALA A 140 11.98 -2.09 -4.26
N HIS A 141 11.15 -2.99 -4.77
CA HIS A 141 11.28 -3.63 -6.09
C HIS A 141 10.32 -3.06 -7.15
N ARG A 142 9.83 -1.83 -6.95
CA ARG A 142 8.79 -1.22 -7.81
C ARG A 142 9.17 -1.15 -9.29
N MET A 143 10.44 -0.85 -9.61
CA MET A 143 10.91 -0.76 -11.00
C MET A 143 10.75 -2.08 -11.74
N GLU A 144 11.12 -3.18 -11.11
CA GLU A 144 11.00 -4.53 -11.68
C GLU A 144 9.52 -4.92 -11.85
N ILE A 145 8.70 -4.71 -10.81
CA ILE A 145 7.27 -5.03 -10.83
C ILE A 145 6.55 -4.25 -11.93
N VAL A 146 6.81 -2.96 -12.07
CA VAL A 146 6.20 -2.10 -13.09
C VAL A 146 6.63 -2.54 -14.49
N THR A 147 7.94 -2.81 -14.68
CA THR A 147 8.47 -3.27 -15.96
C THR A 147 7.85 -4.60 -16.39
N LEU A 148 7.71 -5.54 -15.47
CA LEU A 148 7.09 -6.84 -15.74
C LEU A 148 5.60 -6.73 -16.04
N ALA A 149 4.86 -5.90 -15.28
CA ALA A 149 3.45 -5.64 -15.55
C ALA A 149 3.24 -5.04 -16.95
N ALA A 150 4.07 -4.08 -17.35
CA ALA A 150 4.04 -3.47 -18.68
C ALA A 150 4.42 -4.49 -19.78
N HIS A 151 5.47 -5.28 -19.57
CA HIS A 151 5.91 -6.32 -20.51
C HIS A 151 4.80 -7.34 -20.82
N HIS A 152 4.08 -7.74 -19.78
CA HIS A 152 2.98 -8.69 -19.88
C HIS A 152 1.63 -8.03 -20.23
N ARG A 153 1.58 -6.72 -20.48
CA ARG A 153 0.35 -5.96 -20.72
C ARG A 153 -0.73 -6.20 -19.66
N LEU A 154 -0.30 -6.35 -18.40
CA LEU A 154 -1.16 -6.63 -17.26
C LEU A 154 -1.63 -5.32 -16.64
N PRO A 155 -2.93 -4.96 -16.69
CA PRO A 155 -3.44 -3.79 -16.00
C PRO A 155 -3.15 -3.90 -14.51
N ALA A 156 -2.48 -2.89 -13.93
CA ALA A 156 -2.06 -2.94 -12.54
C ALA A 156 -2.35 -1.63 -11.81
N ILE A 157 -2.81 -1.75 -10.54
CA ILE A 157 -2.95 -0.63 -9.62
C ILE A 157 -1.96 -0.76 -8.47
N TYR A 158 -1.46 0.37 -8.02
CA TYR A 158 -0.39 0.47 -7.04
C TYR A 158 -0.81 1.31 -5.82
N PRO A 159 -0.20 1.05 -4.64
CA PRO A 159 -0.53 1.80 -3.42
C PRO A 159 0.10 3.20 -3.35
N TYR A 160 1.12 3.49 -4.19
CA TYR A 160 1.90 4.73 -4.10
C TYR A 160 2.24 5.28 -5.48
N ARG A 161 2.37 6.62 -5.55
CA ARG A 161 2.75 7.35 -6.77
C ARG A 161 4.10 6.92 -7.34
N GLU A 162 5.05 6.50 -6.48
CA GLU A 162 6.38 6.08 -6.88
C GLU A 162 6.37 4.93 -7.90
N PHE A 163 5.31 4.12 -7.93
CA PHE A 163 5.12 3.11 -8.97
C PHE A 163 4.68 3.75 -10.30
N VAL A 164 3.86 4.78 -10.24
CA VAL A 164 3.38 5.48 -11.46
C VAL A 164 4.51 6.34 -12.04
N ASP A 165 5.31 6.98 -11.19
CA ASP A 165 6.54 7.68 -11.58
C ASP A 165 7.54 6.73 -12.27
N ALA A 166 7.53 5.43 -11.89
CA ALA A 166 8.29 4.36 -12.54
C ALA A 166 7.67 3.82 -13.85
N GLY A 167 6.51 4.36 -14.27
CA GLY A 167 5.80 3.93 -15.47
C GLY A 167 4.56 3.05 -15.24
N GLY A 168 4.14 2.85 -13.99
CA GLY A 168 2.91 2.13 -13.63
C GLY A 168 1.65 2.81 -14.15
N LEU A 169 0.55 2.05 -14.26
CA LEU A 169 -0.72 2.53 -14.86
C LEU A 169 -1.42 3.57 -13.99
N LEU A 170 -1.72 3.22 -12.74
CA LEU A 170 -2.35 4.13 -11.78
C LEU A 170 -2.02 3.76 -10.35
N SER A 171 -2.04 4.76 -9.47
CA SER A 171 -1.93 4.54 -8.02
C SER A 171 -3.02 5.27 -7.27
N TYR A 172 -3.42 4.69 -6.15
CA TYR A 172 -4.26 5.34 -5.17
C TYR A 172 -3.78 5.03 -3.76
N GLY A 173 -3.35 6.03 -3.04
CA GLY A 173 -2.81 5.86 -1.70
C GLY A 173 -2.54 7.16 -0.97
N ASN A 174 -2.02 7.03 0.25
CA ASN A 174 -1.69 8.19 1.06
C ASN A 174 -0.46 8.93 0.54
N VAL A 175 -0.45 10.24 0.75
CA VAL A 175 0.67 11.12 0.41
C VAL A 175 1.79 10.93 1.44
N LEU A 176 2.84 10.17 1.09
CA LEU A 176 3.94 9.83 2.00
C LEU A 176 4.61 11.06 2.60
N ARG A 177 4.78 12.14 1.83
CA ARG A 177 5.33 13.43 2.33
C ARG A 177 4.54 13.99 3.51
N ASP A 178 3.22 13.80 3.56
CA ASP A 178 2.39 14.23 4.69
C ASP A 178 2.69 13.43 5.95
N SER A 179 2.92 12.13 5.82
CA SER A 179 3.32 11.26 6.94
C SER A 179 4.63 11.70 7.58
N TYR A 180 5.64 12.07 6.79
CA TYR A 180 6.90 12.62 7.31
C TYR A 180 6.70 13.94 8.08
N ARG A 181 5.88 14.87 7.54
CA ARG A 181 5.58 16.14 8.19
C ARG A 181 4.88 15.93 9.53
N ARG A 182 3.92 15.03 9.60
CA ARG A 182 3.18 14.69 10.82
C ARG A 182 4.08 13.98 11.84
N ALA A 183 4.96 13.07 11.39
CA ALA A 183 5.96 12.44 12.26
C ALA A 183 6.90 13.46 12.90
N ALA A 184 7.33 14.49 12.16
CA ALA A 184 8.13 15.59 12.71
C ALA A 184 7.38 16.39 13.80
N ALA A 185 6.06 16.60 13.61
CA ALA A 185 5.25 17.25 14.65
C ALA A 185 5.17 16.41 15.94
N TYR A 186 5.00 15.08 15.82
CA TYR A 186 5.03 14.17 16.97
C TYR A 186 6.40 14.14 17.65
N ALA A 187 7.47 14.14 16.84
CA ALA A 187 8.84 14.23 17.36
C ALA A 187 9.03 15.48 18.24
N ASN A 188 8.57 16.64 17.79
CA ASN A 188 8.63 17.87 18.57
C ASN A 188 7.85 17.78 19.89
N ARG A 189 6.65 17.18 19.90
CA ARG A 189 5.84 16.98 21.12
C ARG A 189 6.55 16.06 22.11
N ILE A 190 7.09 14.93 21.64
CA ILE A 190 7.83 13.98 22.48
C ILE A 190 9.10 14.61 23.06
N LEU A 191 9.85 15.38 22.27
CA LEU A 191 11.04 16.10 22.73
C LEU A 191 10.72 17.18 23.77
N ARG A 192 9.48 17.67 23.80
CA ARG A 192 8.97 18.60 24.85
C ARG A 192 8.38 17.88 26.06
N GLY A 193 8.47 16.54 26.13
CA GLY A 193 8.08 15.75 27.29
C GLY A 193 6.74 15.05 27.22
N GLU A 194 6.01 15.13 26.09
CA GLU A 194 4.80 14.33 25.90
C GLU A 194 5.17 12.84 25.75
N LYS A 195 4.34 11.97 26.33
CA LYS A 195 4.59 10.53 26.29
C LYS A 195 4.01 9.89 25.03
N PRO A 196 4.76 9.04 24.32
CA PRO A 196 4.20 8.29 23.18
C PRO A 196 2.93 7.52 23.51
N SER A 197 2.81 7.00 24.74
CA SER A 197 1.64 6.26 25.23
C SER A 197 0.33 7.05 25.24
N GLU A 198 0.43 8.40 25.25
CA GLU A 198 -0.70 9.33 25.30
C GLU A 198 -0.99 9.98 23.94
N LEU A 199 -0.08 9.83 22.97
CA LEU A 199 -0.23 10.35 21.61
C LEU A 199 -0.96 9.33 20.73
N PRO A 200 -2.19 9.61 20.25
CA PRO A 200 -2.93 8.68 19.43
C PRO A 200 -2.16 8.27 18.17
N VAL A 201 -2.33 7.04 17.74
CA VAL A 201 -1.92 6.64 16.39
C VAL A 201 -2.91 7.24 15.41
N GLU A 202 -2.43 7.98 14.44
CA GLU A 202 -3.29 8.67 13.48
C GLU A 202 -3.39 7.92 12.16
N VAL A 203 -4.56 8.05 11.53
CA VAL A 203 -4.83 7.55 10.18
C VAL A 203 -4.48 8.61 9.13
N PRO A 204 -4.17 8.24 7.88
CA PRO A 204 -3.97 9.20 6.81
C PRO A 204 -5.29 9.91 6.47
N VAL A 205 -5.20 11.20 6.18
CA VAL A 205 -6.33 12.04 5.79
C VAL A 205 -6.21 12.55 4.36
N LYS A 206 -5.02 12.39 3.75
CA LYS A 206 -4.74 12.80 2.38
C LYS A 206 -4.40 11.60 1.54
N PHE A 207 -5.17 11.41 0.49
CA PHE A 207 -4.95 10.40 -0.54
C PHE A 207 -4.78 11.09 -1.87
N GLU A 208 -4.06 10.46 -2.78
CA GLU A 208 -3.88 10.93 -4.15
C GLU A 208 -4.18 9.82 -5.15
N LEU A 209 -4.85 10.18 -6.24
CA LEU A 209 -5.06 9.35 -7.42
C LEU A 209 -4.15 9.88 -8.54
N VAL A 210 -3.18 9.09 -8.94
CA VAL A 210 -2.27 9.42 -10.05
C VAL A 210 -2.49 8.42 -11.18
N ILE A 211 -2.64 8.92 -12.42
CA ILE A 211 -2.89 8.08 -13.59
C ILE A 211 -1.87 8.38 -14.67
N ASN A 212 -1.26 7.34 -15.23
CA ASN A 212 -0.35 7.45 -16.36
C ASN A 212 -1.09 7.16 -17.68
N LEU A 213 -1.41 8.22 -18.41
CA LEU A 213 -2.13 8.13 -19.68
C LEU A 213 -1.30 7.47 -20.79
N LYS A 214 0.05 7.62 -20.76
CA LYS A 214 0.94 6.90 -21.71
C LYS A 214 0.85 5.40 -21.51
N THR A 215 0.89 4.97 -20.25
CA THR A 215 0.79 3.54 -19.91
C THR A 215 -0.60 3.00 -20.20
N ALA A 216 -1.66 3.75 -19.92
CA ALA A 216 -3.02 3.36 -20.31
C ALA A 216 -3.13 3.14 -21.82
N LYS A 217 -2.64 4.09 -22.62
CA LYS A 217 -2.60 4.00 -24.08
C LYS A 217 -1.78 2.79 -24.58
N ALA A 218 -0.62 2.53 -23.97
CA ALA A 218 0.22 1.38 -24.33
C ALA A 218 -0.45 0.03 -24.03
N LEU A 219 -1.31 -0.01 -22.99
CA LEU A 219 -2.12 -1.17 -22.62
C LEU A 219 -3.40 -1.30 -23.47
N GLY A 220 -3.71 -0.31 -24.33
CA GLY A 220 -4.95 -0.27 -25.10
C GLY A 220 -6.18 0.07 -24.26
N LEU A 221 -5.99 0.74 -23.11
CA LEU A 221 -7.05 1.14 -22.20
C LEU A 221 -7.50 2.58 -22.46
N THR A 222 -8.81 2.80 -22.43
CA THR A 222 -9.40 4.13 -22.45
C THR A 222 -9.77 4.51 -21.03
N VAL A 223 -9.10 5.52 -20.48
CA VAL A 223 -9.40 6.01 -19.13
C VAL A 223 -10.72 6.80 -19.18
N PRO A 224 -11.75 6.42 -18.39
CA PRO A 224 -13.01 7.15 -18.37
C PRO A 224 -12.84 8.60 -17.91
N SER A 225 -13.62 9.53 -18.46
CA SER A 225 -13.61 10.95 -18.04
C SER A 225 -13.87 11.11 -16.55
N THR A 226 -14.79 10.32 -16.00
CA THR A 226 -15.11 10.29 -14.56
C THR A 226 -13.89 9.96 -13.69
N LEU A 227 -12.95 9.17 -14.19
CA LEU A 227 -11.71 8.84 -13.49
C LEU A 227 -10.66 9.95 -13.68
N ILE A 228 -10.59 10.55 -14.87
CA ILE A 228 -9.74 11.70 -15.17
C ILE A 228 -10.11 12.90 -14.28
N ASP A 229 -11.39 13.20 -14.15
CA ASP A 229 -11.90 14.33 -13.35
C ASP A 229 -11.61 14.16 -11.84
N ARG A 230 -11.39 12.94 -11.38
CA ARG A 230 -11.05 12.63 -9.99
C ARG A 230 -9.56 12.48 -9.73
N ALA A 231 -8.75 12.48 -10.77
CA ALA A 231 -7.31 12.34 -10.63
C ALA A 231 -6.69 13.62 -10.06
N ASP A 232 -5.80 13.46 -9.09
CA ASP A 232 -5.00 14.55 -8.54
C ASP A 232 -3.86 14.92 -9.50
N GLU A 233 -3.39 13.92 -10.29
CA GLU A 233 -2.32 14.12 -11.28
C GLU A 233 -2.49 13.15 -12.47
N LEU A 234 -2.23 13.67 -13.66
CA LEU A 234 -2.16 12.89 -14.91
C LEU A 234 -0.74 13.00 -15.48
N ILE A 235 -0.13 11.83 -15.78
CA ILE A 235 1.18 11.75 -16.46
C ILE A 235 0.92 11.52 -17.95
N GLU A 236 1.32 12.50 -18.77
CA GLU A 236 1.17 12.51 -20.24
C GLU A 236 2.47 12.14 -20.95
#